data_093fbbb1a7c0debd954cb36c9cf07689
#
_entry.id   093fbbb1a7c0debd954cb36c9cf07689
#
_cell.length_a   1.000
_cell.length_b   1.000
_cell.length_c   1.000
_cell.angle_alpha   90.00
_cell.angle_beta   90.00
_cell.angle_gamma   90.00
#
_symmetry.space_group_name_H-M   'P 1'
#
loop_
_entity.id
_entity.type
_entity.pdbx_description
1 polymer ?
#
loop_
_entity_poly.entity_id
_entity_poly.type
_entity_poly.pdbx_seq_one_letter_code
_entity_poly.pdbx_strand_id
1 'polypeptide(L)'
;MFKNINIFEARKEGYKTYRVPGITVTKNDVVLVTAEARPNEGSDWDSNDVILRRSLDAGKTFQNRQIVANHSDFGKGPISNFVLIPDLTTGKIIAVFCWKYSRVFRMFSENDGETFSEPEEIASTFEQFLKDYNWRVCATGPGHGIQLQSGRMIIPVWLSDGTGNEMGEGNLGHRPSVVSSIHSDDCGISWERGEIICRHGDDINGETLINPSETIAVQQNNGTILFNIRSESLIDRRLIAHSPDGATNWNIQGFDDALLEPVCMASILKSNYNNEQNLKEILFVNPDNLENDLIPTGRNLRHDRKLSLIHISEPTRRTT
;
A
#
# COMPACT_ATOMS: atom_id res chain seq x y z
N MET A 1 -11.01 14.72 22.50
CA MET A 1 -9.59 15.16 22.68
C MET A 1 -8.73 14.17 21.92
N PHE A 2 -7.98 14.60 20.90
CA PHE A 2 -7.03 13.73 20.22
C PHE A 2 -5.88 13.38 21.16
N LYS A 3 -5.55 12.08 21.21
CA LYS A 3 -4.40 11.57 21.95
C LYS A 3 -3.39 11.03 20.95
N ASN A 4 -2.20 11.59 20.91
CA ASN A 4 -1.09 11.08 20.09
C ASN A 4 -0.30 10.05 20.90
N ILE A 5 -0.01 8.91 20.28
CA ILE A 5 0.83 7.85 20.82
C ILE A 5 1.94 7.56 19.81
N ASN A 6 3.19 7.65 20.25
CA ASN A 6 4.33 7.21 19.44
C ASN A 6 4.40 5.68 19.48
N ILE A 7 4.01 5.02 18.39
CA ILE A 7 4.04 3.55 18.27
C ILE A 7 5.46 3.07 17.93
N PHE A 8 6.11 3.75 17.00
CA PHE A 8 7.52 3.53 16.65
C PHE A 8 8.25 4.86 16.68
N GLU A 9 9.44 4.86 17.24
CA GLU A 9 10.24 6.09 17.41
C GLU A 9 11.63 5.89 16.81
N ALA A 10 11.99 6.75 15.85
CA ALA A 10 13.28 6.71 15.18
C ALA A 10 14.45 6.74 16.18
N ARG A 11 15.51 6.00 15.87
CA ARG A 11 16.73 5.85 16.70
C ARG A 11 16.49 5.13 18.03
N LYS A 12 15.37 4.42 18.16
CA LYS A 12 15.09 3.53 19.28
C LYS A 12 15.02 2.07 18.85
N GLU A 13 15.15 1.18 19.82
CA GLU A 13 15.02 -0.26 19.65
C GLU A 13 15.95 -0.88 18.56
N GLY A 14 17.10 -0.26 18.29
CA GLY A 14 18.10 -0.76 17.35
C GLY A 14 17.92 -0.30 15.90
N TYR A 15 16.88 0.47 15.59
CA TYR A 15 16.62 0.96 14.23
C TYR A 15 16.77 2.48 14.12
N LYS A 16 17.32 2.93 12.99
CA LYS A 16 17.51 4.35 12.70
C LYS A 16 16.22 5.04 12.30
N THR A 17 15.40 4.37 11.48
CA THR A 17 14.14 4.92 10.98
C THR A 17 13.08 3.83 10.87
N TYR A 18 11.81 4.26 10.86
CA TYR A 18 10.66 3.44 10.58
C TYR A 18 9.90 4.08 9.42
N ARG A 19 9.55 3.30 8.40
CA ARG A 19 8.87 3.78 7.20
C ARG A 19 7.76 2.84 6.79
N VAL A 20 6.98 3.25 5.80
CA VAL A 20 5.91 2.44 5.18
C VAL A 20 4.99 1.82 6.24
N PRO A 21 4.32 2.65 7.08
CA PRO A 21 3.44 2.13 8.11
C PRO A 21 2.20 1.47 7.52
N GLY A 22 1.75 0.41 8.16
CA GLY A 22 0.45 -0.21 7.92
C GLY A 22 -0.36 -0.28 9.21
N ILE A 23 -1.68 -0.18 9.10
CA ILE A 23 -2.60 -0.36 10.23
C ILE A 23 -3.80 -1.16 9.75
N THR A 24 -4.20 -2.14 10.55
CA THR A 24 -5.43 -2.89 10.30
C THR A 24 -6.03 -3.36 11.63
N VAL A 25 -7.30 -3.77 11.58
CA VAL A 25 -8.02 -4.30 12.74
C VAL A 25 -8.50 -5.70 12.40
N THR A 26 -8.22 -6.66 13.27
CA THR A 26 -8.64 -8.05 13.09
C THR A 26 -10.11 -8.25 13.40
N LYS A 27 -10.64 -9.42 13.08
CA LYS A 27 -12.02 -9.82 13.41
C LYS A 27 -12.31 -9.74 14.91
N ASN A 28 -11.30 -9.92 15.74
CA ASN A 28 -11.40 -9.89 17.20
C ASN A 28 -11.02 -8.52 17.81
N ASP A 29 -11.12 -7.44 17.01
CA ASP A 29 -10.84 -6.06 17.42
C ASP A 29 -9.40 -5.80 17.89
N VAL A 30 -8.45 -6.66 17.52
CA VAL A 30 -7.03 -6.41 17.78
C VAL A 30 -6.50 -5.44 16.72
N VAL A 31 -5.92 -4.33 17.15
CA VAL A 31 -5.28 -3.36 16.25
C VAL A 31 -3.85 -3.80 15.99
N LEU A 32 -3.51 -3.98 14.72
CA LEU A 32 -2.17 -4.32 14.25
C LEU A 32 -1.54 -3.13 13.56
N VAL A 33 -0.36 -2.73 14.01
CA VAL A 33 0.41 -1.66 13.38
C VAL A 33 1.76 -2.19 12.96
N THR A 34 2.10 -2.06 11.68
CA THR A 34 3.36 -2.51 11.10
C THR A 34 4.21 -1.35 10.62
N ALA A 35 5.50 -1.58 10.48
CA ALA A 35 6.41 -0.67 9.78
C ALA A 35 7.63 -1.43 9.26
N GLU A 36 8.24 -0.90 8.22
CA GLU A 36 9.61 -1.24 7.84
C GLU A 36 10.57 -0.61 8.83
N ALA A 37 11.33 -1.44 9.54
CA ALA A 37 12.31 -1.01 10.53
C ALA A 37 13.71 -1.06 9.90
N ARG A 38 14.33 0.10 9.71
CA ARG A 38 15.59 0.27 8.99
C ARG A 38 16.75 0.46 9.95
N PRO A 39 17.73 -0.44 9.97
CA PRO A 39 18.92 -0.32 10.85
C PRO A 39 19.82 0.85 10.44
N ASN A 40 19.75 1.27 9.18
CA ASN A 40 20.53 2.38 8.63
C ASN A 40 19.62 3.53 8.16
N GLU A 41 20.18 4.73 7.96
CA GLU A 41 19.51 5.86 7.29
C GLU A 41 19.57 5.74 5.76
N GLY A 42 19.65 4.51 5.25
CA GLY A 42 19.95 4.19 3.87
C GLY A 42 18.76 4.25 2.91
N SER A 43 18.99 3.72 1.73
CA SER A 43 18.03 3.72 0.63
C SER A 43 16.91 2.69 0.84
N ASP A 44 15.91 2.73 -0.03
CA ASP A 44 14.84 1.72 -0.06
C ASP A 44 15.37 0.32 -0.45
N TRP A 45 16.61 0.22 -0.92
CA TRP A 45 17.30 -1.01 -1.30
C TRP A 45 18.15 -1.64 -0.19
N ASP A 46 18.29 -0.96 0.96
CA ASP A 46 19.02 -1.50 2.11
C ASP A 46 18.21 -2.58 2.83
N SER A 47 18.91 -3.45 3.55
CA SER A 47 18.28 -4.46 4.39
C SER A 47 17.46 -3.83 5.49
N ASN A 48 16.23 -4.30 5.68
CA ASN A 48 15.30 -3.88 6.73
C ASN A 48 14.42 -5.04 7.15
N ASP A 49 13.89 -4.91 8.36
CA ASP A 49 12.92 -5.85 8.92
C ASP A 49 11.50 -5.30 8.81
N VAL A 50 10.53 -6.18 8.87
CA VAL A 50 9.14 -5.80 9.14
C VAL A 50 8.82 -6.09 10.59
N ILE A 51 8.38 -5.07 11.28
CA ILE A 51 7.97 -5.16 12.69
C ILE A 51 6.49 -4.89 12.85
N LEU A 52 5.94 -5.42 13.94
CA LEU A 52 4.53 -5.28 14.29
C LEU A 52 4.38 -4.98 15.78
N ARG A 53 3.40 -4.15 16.12
CA ARG A 53 2.85 -4.00 17.47
C ARG A 53 1.36 -4.28 17.46
N ARG A 54 0.89 -4.95 18.49
CA ARG A 54 -0.51 -5.30 18.71
C ARG A 54 -1.11 -4.45 19.82
N SER A 55 -2.35 -4.04 19.66
CA SER A 55 -3.15 -3.45 20.72
C SER A 55 -4.39 -4.30 20.96
N LEU A 56 -4.63 -4.67 22.23
CA LEU A 56 -5.78 -5.47 22.66
C LEU A 56 -6.89 -4.60 23.32
N ASP A 57 -6.72 -3.28 23.28
CA ASP A 57 -7.59 -2.31 23.97
C ASP A 57 -8.01 -1.14 23.06
N ALA A 58 -8.25 -1.46 21.78
CA ALA A 58 -8.65 -0.51 20.74
C ALA A 58 -7.67 0.67 20.55
N GLY A 59 -6.37 0.37 20.55
CA GLY A 59 -5.31 1.34 20.27
C GLY A 59 -4.92 2.23 21.44
N LYS A 60 -5.39 1.95 22.67
CA LYS A 60 -5.03 2.76 23.85
C LYS A 60 -3.62 2.47 24.33
N THR A 61 -3.21 1.19 24.27
CA THR A 61 -1.85 0.74 24.57
C THR A 61 -1.38 -0.29 23.54
N PHE A 62 -0.08 -0.43 23.38
CA PHE A 62 0.53 -1.36 22.44
C PHE A 62 1.51 -2.29 23.16
N GLN A 63 1.47 -3.55 22.79
CA GLN A 63 2.41 -4.56 23.27
C GLN A 63 3.83 -4.30 22.77
N ASN A 64 4.81 -5.02 23.30
CA ASN A 64 6.16 -4.99 22.80
C ASN A 64 6.19 -5.33 21.30
N ARG A 65 7.13 -4.72 20.57
CA ARG A 65 7.32 -5.04 19.16
C ARG A 65 7.70 -6.49 18.95
N GLN A 66 7.26 -7.05 17.86
CA GLN A 66 7.74 -8.33 17.33
C GLN A 66 8.31 -8.11 15.92
N ILE A 67 9.28 -8.91 15.53
CA ILE A 67 9.78 -8.96 14.16
C ILE A 67 8.95 -10.02 13.44
N VAL A 68 8.21 -9.59 12.41
CA VAL A 68 7.33 -10.47 11.62
C VAL A 68 8.12 -11.09 10.46
N ALA A 69 9.01 -10.32 9.86
CA ALA A 69 9.90 -10.79 8.81
C ALA A 69 11.29 -10.17 9.03
N ASN A 70 12.29 -11.02 9.19
CA ASN A 70 13.66 -10.63 9.47
C ASN A 70 14.50 -10.76 8.20
N HIS A 71 15.18 -9.68 7.79
CA HIS A 71 16.02 -9.71 6.59
C HIS A 71 17.14 -10.77 6.64
N SER A 72 17.62 -11.14 7.84
CA SER A 72 18.65 -12.17 7.98
C SER A 72 18.20 -13.56 7.52
N ASP A 73 16.89 -13.84 7.56
CA ASP A 73 16.33 -15.13 7.14
C ASP A 73 16.27 -15.24 5.61
N PHE A 74 16.23 -14.11 4.92
CA PHE A 74 16.19 -14.00 3.46
C PHE A 74 17.57 -13.69 2.84
N GLY A 75 18.49 -13.12 3.61
CA GLY A 75 19.79 -12.62 3.15
C GLY A 75 19.77 -11.10 2.86
N LYS A 76 20.88 -10.58 2.33
CA LYS A 76 21.05 -9.14 2.08
C LYS A 76 19.95 -8.60 1.14
N GLY A 77 19.29 -7.50 1.52
CA GLY A 77 18.28 -6.79 0.74
C GLY A 77 17.04 -6.45 1.57
N PRO A 78 16.19 -5.55 1.06
CA PRO A 78 15.01 -5.10 1.78
C PRO A 78 13.92 -6.17 1.81
N ILE A 79 13.23 -6.26 2.95
CA ILE A 79 11.87 -6.77 3.05
C ILE A 79 10.95 -5.55 3.03
N SER A 80 10.08 -5.44 2.04
CA SER A 80 9.35 -4.20 1.78
C SER A 80 7.89 -4.42 1.43
N ASN A 81 7.14 -3.32 1.49
CA ASN A 81 5.77 -3.27 1.03
C ASN A 81 4.86 -4.32 1.69
N PHE A 82 4.98 -4.43 3.00
CA PHE A 82 4.20 -5.37 3.80
C PHE A 82 2.72 -4.97 3.82
N VAL A 83 1.86 -5.95 3.55
CA VAL A 83 0.41 -5.80 3.48
C VAL A 83 -0.24 -6.81 4.40
N LEU A 84 -1.22 -6.38 5.19
CA LEU A 84 -2.09 -7.25 5.99
C LEU A 84 -3.52 -7.22 5.47
N ILE A 85 -4.15 -8.39 5.37
CA ILE A 85 -5.58 -8.54 5.10
C ILE A 85 -6.17 -9.43 6.17
N PRO A 86 -6.95 -8.90 7.11
CA PRO A 86 -7.77 -9.71 7.98
C PRO A 86 -8.92 -10.36 7.20
N ASP A 87 -9.03 -11.67 7.26
CA ASP A 87 -10.21 -12.38 6.81
C ASP A 87 -11.31 -12.27 7.88
N LEU A 88 -12.28 -11.41 7.63
CA LEU A 88 -13.37 -11.16 8.56
C LEU A 88 -14.34 -12.35 8.68
N THR A 89 -14.26 -13.34 7.80
CA THR A 89 -15.05 -14.56 7.84
C THR A 89 -14.43 -15.58 8.79
N THR A 90 -13.15 -15.90 8.60
CA THR A 90 -12.46 -16.95 9.37
C THR A 90 -11.72 -16.40 10.59
N GLY A 91 -11.31 -15.13 10.56
CA GLY A 91 -10.43 -14.51 11.56
C GLY A 91 -8.94 -14.70 11.26
N LYS A 92 -8.58 -15.42 10.20
CA LYS A 92 -7.19 -15.52 9.74
C LYS A 92 -6.69 -14.15 9.25
N ILE A 93 -5.39 -13.95 9.33
CA ILE A 93 -4.74 -12.79 8.76
C ILE A 93 -3.77 -13.27 7.69
N ILE A 94 -3.88 -12.68 6.52
CA ILE A 94 -2.97 -12.92 5.42
C ILE A 94 -1.98 -11.76 5.38
N ALA A 95 -0.69 -12.07 5.39
CA ALA A 95 0.39 -11.13 5.18
C ALA A 95 1.05 -11.38 3.82
N VAL A 96 1.28 -10.34 3.04
CA VAL A 96 2.00 -10.41 1.75
C VAL A 96 3.06 -9.32 1.72
N PHE A 97 4.25 -9.64 1.25
CA PHE A 97 5.38 -8.71 1.20
C PHE A 97 6.38 -9.06 0.11
N CYS A 98 7.25 -8.13 -0.20
CA CYS A 98 8.32 -8.31 -1.18
C CYS A 98 9.68 -8.48 -0.50
N TRP A 99 10.56 -9.30 -1.08
CA TRP A 99 11.97 -9.30 -0.80
C TRP A 99 12.75 -8.87 -2.05
N LYS A 100 13.64 -7.88 -1.89
CA LYS A 100 14.46 -7.28 -2.97
C LYS A 100 13.63 -6.74 -4.14
N TYR A 101 12.36 -6.39 -3.91
CA TYR A 101 11.45 -5.94 -4.98
C TYR A 101 11.37 -6.89 -6.19
N SER A 102 11.66 -8.17 -6.00
CA SER A 102 11.69 -9.17 -7.10
C SER A 102 11.04 -10.48 -6.74
N ARG A 103 10.85 -10.76 -5.47
CA ARG A 103 10.20 -11.98 -4.96
C ARG A 103 9.11 -11.59 -3.98
N VAL A 104 7.97 -12.25 -4.07
CA VAL A 104 6.80 -11.96 -3.23
C VAL A 104 6.44 -13.19 -2.43
N PHE A 105 6.20 -12.98 -1.14
CA PHE A 105 5.90 -14.02 -0.16
C PHE A 105 4.57 -13.76 0.52
N ARG A 106 3.91 -14.83 0.95
CA ARG A 106 2.74 -14.81 1.82
C ARG A 106 3.03 -15.51 3.14
N MET A 107 2.33 -15.11 4.19
CA MET A 107 2.28 -15.76 5.50
C MET A 107 0.87 -15.70 6.04
N PHE A 108 0.56 -16.55 7.02
CA PHE A 108 -0.73 -16.57 7.70
C PHE A 108 -0.57 -16.44 9.21
N SER A 109 -1.53 -15.79 9.84
CA SER A 109 -1.70 -15.81 11.29
C SER A 109 -3.11 -16.28 11.63
N GLU A 110 -3.24 -17.15 12.63
CA GLU A 110 -4.51 -17.69 13.14
C GLU A 110 -4.84 -17.18 14.55
N ASN A 111 -4.02 -16.25 15.08
CA ASN A 111 -4.08 -15.76 16.46
C ASN A 111 -3.89 -14.24 16.54
N ASP A 112 -4.59 -13.50 15.69
CA ASP A 112 -4.60 -12.03 15.68
C ASP A 112 -3.19 -11.42 15.57
N GLY A 113 -2.33 -12.01 14.72
CA GLY A 113 -0.99 -11.51 14.48
C GLY A 113 0.01 -11.77 15.62
N GLU A 114 -0.30 -12.67 16.56
CA GLU A 114 0.64 -13.06 17.60
C GLU A 114 1.81 -13.87 17.06
N THR A 115 1.51 -14.78 16.13
CA THR A 115 2.51 -15.53 15.36
C THR A 115 2.08 -15.61 13.90
N PHE A 116 3.06 -15.81 13.03
CA PHE A 116 2.85 -16.04 11.60
C PHE A 116 3.48 -17.37 11.18
N SER A 117 2.94 -17.98 10.14
CA SER A 117 3.53 -19.14 9.49
C SER A 117 4.88 -18.80 8.84
N GLU A 118 5.63 -19.83 8.45
CA GLU A 118 6.77 -19.63 7.56
C GLU A 118 6.33 -18.96 6.26
N PRO A 119 7.18 -18.10 5.66
CA PRO A 119 6.88 -17.43 4.42
C PRO A 119 6.92 -18.40 3.22
N GLU A 120 5.87 -18.34 2.40
CA GLU A 120 5.75 -19.09 1.15
C GLU A 120 5.79 -18.15 -0.04
N GLU A 121 6.62 -18.45 -1.05
CA GLU A 121 6.76 -17.62 -2.24
C GLU A 121 5.58 -17.82 -3.20
N ILE A 122 5.03 -16.71 -3.73
CA ILE A 122 3.94 -16.69 -4.72
C ILE A 122 4.46 -16.23 -6.10
N ALA A 123 5.63 -16.72 -6.52
CA ALA A 123 6.31 -16.31 -7.75
C ALA A 123 5.42 -16.44 -9.00
N SER A 124 4.68 -17.55 -9.13
CA SER A 124 3.85 -17.84 -10.30
C SER A 124 2.80 -16.78 -10.59
N THR A 125 2.30 -16.10 -9.57
CA THR A 125 1.35 -14.98 -9.71
C THR A 125 2.00 -13.81 -10.46
N PHE A 126 3.22 -13.45 -10.07
CA PHE A 126 3.93 -12.32 -10.66
C PHE A 126 4.54 -12.65 -12.04
N GLU A 127 4.95 -13.89 -12.27
CA GLU A 127 5.42 -14.35 -13.60
C GLU A 127 4.36 -14.17 -14.69
N GLN A 128 3.07 -14.27 -14.35
CA GLN A 128 1.98 -14.05 -15.30
C GLN A 128 1.95 -12.64 -15.88
N PHE A 129 2.47 -11.63 -15.17
CA PHE A 129 2.56 -10.27 -15.68
C PHE A 129 3.57 -10.10 -16.81
N LEU A 130 4.56 -11.01 -16.93
CA LEU A 130 5.57 -10.97 -18.00
C LEU A 130 4.98 -11.05 -19.41
N LYS A 131 3.75 -11.52 -19.55
CA LYS A 131 3.04 -11.54 -20.83
C LYS A 131 2.70 -10.13 -21.33
N ASP A 132 2.49 -9.18 -20.41
CA ASP A 132 2.01 -7.84 -20.71
C ASP A 132 3.03 -6.74 -20.38
N TYR A 133 3.96 -7.02 -19.45
CA TYR A 133 4.95 -6.07 -18.99
C TYR A 133 6.22 -6.80 -18.52
N ASN A 134 7.36 -6.49 -19.12
CA ASN A 134 8.65 -7.11 -18.81
C ASN A 134 9.23 -6.52 -17.51
N TRP A 135 8.59 -6.81 -16.39
CA TRP A 135 9.00 -6.31 -15.09
C TRP A 135 10.28 -6.97 -14.58
N ARG A 136 11.02 -6.21 -13.79
CA ARG A 136 12.20 -6.64 -13.03
C ARG A 136 12.10 -6.23 -11.56
N VAL A 137 11.20 -5.31 -11.26
CA VAL A 137 10.92 -4.79 -9.92
C VAL A 137 9.41 -4.87 -9.70
N CYS A 138 9.00 -5.38 -8.55
CA CYS A 138 7.60 -5.47 -8.17
C CYS A 138 7.41 -5.11 -6.70
N ALA A 139 6.24 -4.60 -6.37
CA ALA A 139 5.86 -4.32 -4.99
C ALA A 139 4.35 -4.45 -4.77
N THR A 140 3.99 -4.87 -3.57
CA THR A 140 2.62 -4.93 -3.07
C THR A 140 2.25 -3.63 -2.37
N GLY A 141 1.01 -3.19 -2.43
CA GLY A 141 0.42 -2.06 -1.72
C GLY A 141 1.17 -0.74 -1.83
N PRO A 142 1.75 -0.26 -0.73
CA PRO A 142 1.86 -0.86 0.62
C PRO A 142 0.70 -0.54 1.57
N GLY A 143 0.82 -1.00 2.80
CA GLY A 143 -0.03 -0.64 3.92
C GLY A 143 -1.10 -1.68 4.25
N HIS A 144 -2.08 -1.88 3.39
CA HIS A 144 -3.10 -2.91 3.53
C HIS A 144 -3.66 -3.35 2.19
N GLY A 145 -4.21 -4.57 2.16
CA GLY A 145 -5.13 -5.02 1.14
C GLY A 145 -6.57 -4.98 1.67
N ILE A 146 -7.52 -5.37 0.87
CA ILE A 146 -8.93 -5.40 1.25
C ILE A 146 -9.55 -6.78 1.01
N GLN A 147 -10.53 -7.13 1.86
CA GLN A 147 -11.45 -8.21 1.60
C GLN A 147 -12.80 -7.62 1.16
N LEU A 148 -13.29 -8.05 0.01
CA LEU A 148 -14.59 -7.65 -0.53
C LEU A 148 -15.73 -8.35 0.21
N GLN A 149 -16.94 -7.82 0.07
CA GLN A 149 -18.16 -8.47 0.57
C GLN A 149 -18.38 -9.87 -0.04
N SER A 150 -17.85 -10.14 -1.23
CA SER A 150 -17.85 -11.47 -1.87
C SER A 150 -16.92 -12.47 -1.21
N GLY A 151 -15.98 -12.00 -0.35
CA GLY A 151 -14.90 -12.81 0.22
C GLY A 151 -13.58 -12.68 -0.55
N ARG A 152 -13.59 -12.20 -1.82
CA ARG A 152 -12.37 -11.96 -2.59
C ARG A 152 -11.44 -11.00 -1.86
N MET A 153 -10.15 -11.34 -1.82
CA MET A 153 -9.10 -10.47 -1.31
C MET A 153 -8.38 -9.79 -2.47
N ILE A 154 -8.04 -8.51 -2.30
CA ILE A 154 -7.36 -7.72 -3.32
C ILE A 154 -6.17 -6.99 -2.71
N ILE A 155 -5.03 -7.03 -3.40
CA ILE A 155 -3.86 -6.25 -3.11
C ILE A 155 -3.50 -5.46 -4.37
N PRO A 156 -3.48 -4.11 -4.32
CA PRO A 156 -2.86 -3.32 -5.37
C PRO A 156 -1.38 -3.69 -5.49
N VAL A 157 -0.86 -3.71 -6.72
CA VAL A 157 0.56 -3.96 -6.98
C VAL A 157 1.06 -2.98 -8.03
N TRP A 158 2.35 -2.68 -7.97
CA TRP A 158 3.02 -1.94 -9.04
C TRP A 158 4.26 -2.69 -9.50
N LEU A 159 4.58 -2.52 -10.76
CA LEU A 159 5.68 -3.21 -11.43
C LEU A 159 6.54 -2.18 -12.17
N SER A 160 7.85 -2.39 -12.22
CA SER A 160 8.77 -1.59 -13.03
C SER A 160 9.66 -2.50 -13.87
N ASP A 161 10.03 -2.04 -15.07
CA ASP A 161 11.03 -2.74 -15.88
C ASP A 161 12.47 -2.56 -15.34
N GLY A 162 12.62 -1.71 -14.33
CA GLY A 162 13.89 -1.51 -13.62
C GLY A 162 14.91 -0.66 -14.38
N THR A 163 14.57 -0.04 -15.50
CA THR A 163 15.52 0.69 -16.36
C THR A 163 15.85 2.08 -15.87
N GLY A 164 15.04 2.66 -14.97
CA GLY A 164 15.28 3.98 -14.39
C GLY A 164 16.49 4.00 -13.46
N ASN A 165 17.32 5.03 -13.60
CA ASN A 165 18.53 5.25 -12.81
C ASN A 165 18.23 5.68 -11.37
N GLU A 166 17.53 4.88 -10.62
CA GLU A 166 17.43 5.03 -9.18
C GLU A 166 18.47 4.13 -8.53
N MET A 167 19.44 4.69 -7.97
CA MET A 167 20.55 4.21 -7.17
C MET A 167 20.38 2.89 -6.36
N GLY A 168 19.90 1.82 -7.00
CA GLY A 168 19.91 0.47 -6.44
C GLY A 168 21.18 -0.27 -6.85
N GLU A 169 21.70 -1.17 -6.00
CA GLU A 169 22.70 -2.15 -6.43
C GLU A 169 22.17 -2.92 -7.65
N GLY A 170 23.00 -3.04 -8.67
CA GLY A 170 22.62 -3.77 -9.89
C GLY A 170 21.85 -2.97 -10.93
N ASN A 171 21.79 -1.64 -10.82
CA ASN A 171 21.14 -0.74 -11.77
C ASN A 171 19.63 -1.00 -11.95
N LEU A 172 18.93 -1.45 -10.90
CA LEU A 172 17.49 -1.60 -10.90
C LEU A 172 16.84 -0.36 -10.29
N GLY A 173 15.82 0.18 -10.97
CA GLY A 173 15.03 1.32 -10.51
C GLY A 173 13.56 0.96 -10.32
N HIS A 174 12.86 1.78 -9.55
CA HIS A 174 11.40 1.69 -9.39
C HIS A 174 10.62 2.28 -10.58
N ARG A 175 11.34 2.71 -11.64
CA ARG A 175 10.80 3.43 -12.80
C ARG A 175 11.33 2.86 -14.11
N PRO A 176 10.59 3.08 -15.22
CA PRO A 176 9.18 3.45 -15.28
C PRO A 176 8.30 2.35 -14.71
N SER A 177 7.04 2.69 -14.37
CA SER A 177 6.17 1.73 -13.67
C SER A 177 4.75 1.64 -14.24
N VAL A 178 4.08 0.57 -13.85
CA VAL A 178 2.67 0.28 -14.14
C VAL A 178 1.97 -0.16 -12.86
N VAL A 179 0.66 0.03 -12.78
CA VAL A 179 -0.16 -0.42 -11.66
C VAL A 179 -1.11 -1.53 -12.11
N SER A 180 -1.30 -2.50 -11.23
CA SER A 180 -2.23 -3.61 -11.36
C SER A 180 -2.75 -4.03 -9.99
N SER A 181 -3.36 -5.20 -9.91
CA SER A 181 -3.76 -5.89 -8.69
C SER A 181 -3.36 -7.36 -8.73
N ILE A 182 -3.32 -7.98 -7.55
CA ILE A 182 -3.46 -9.42 -7.39
C ILE A 182 -4.68 -9.70 -6.53
N HIS A 183 -5.35 -10.82 -6.76
CA HIS A 183 -6.54 -11.20 -6.03
C HIS A 183 -6.52 -12.67 -5.65
N SER A 184 -7.27 -13.01 -4.60
CA SER A 184 -7.46 -14.36 -4.12
C SER A 184 -8.94 -14.59 -3.82
N ASP A 185 -9.48 -15.72 -4.28
CA ASP A 185 -10.85 -16.17 -4.02
C ASP A 185 -10.91 -17.33 -3.02
N ASP A 186 -9.76 -17.72 -2.45
CA ASP A 186 -9.59 -18.86 -1.56
C ASP A 186 -8.88 -18.50 -0.23
N CYS A 187 -9.19 -17.31 0.30
CA CYS A 187 -8.66 -16.81 1.57
C CYS A 187 -7.12 -16.71 1.58
N GLY A 188 -6.52 -16.28 0.47
CA GLY A 188 -5.09 -16.04 0.34
C GLY A 188 -4.24 -17.29 0.09
N ILE A 189 -4.86 -18.46 -0.17
CA ILE A 189 -4.13 -19.70 -0.46
C ILE A 189 -3.50 -19.63 -1.85
N SER A 190 -4.24 -19.20 -2.86
CA SER A 190 -3.71 -18.91 -4.19
C SER A 190 -3.98 -17.46 -4.59
N TRP A 191 -3.15 -16.95 -5.49
CA TRP A 191 -3.27 -15.59 -5.98
C TRP A 191 -3.21 -15.58 -7.51
N GLU A 192 -4.05 -14.76 -8.10
CA GLU A 192 -4.07 -14.50 -9.53
C GLU A 192 -3.81 -13.02 -9.80
N ARG A 193 -3.22 -12.73 -10.96
CA ARG A 193 -3.01 -11.36 -11.39
C ARG A 193 -4.29 -10.74 -11.91
N GLY A 194 -4.46 -9.42 -11.71
CA GLY A 194 -5.43 -8.59 -12.43
C GLY A 194 -4.87 -8.06 -13.75
N GLU A 195 -5.67 -7.24 -14.43
CA GLU A 195 -5.25 -6.48 -15.62
C GLU A 195 -4.27 -5.36 -15.24
N ILE A 196 -3.41 -4.95 -16.15
CA ILE A 196 -2.68 -3.70 -16.02
C ILE A 196 -3.67 -2.54 -16.15
N ILE A 197 -3.71 -1.70 -15.12
CA ILE A 197 -4.68 -0.61 -15.01
C ILE A 197 -4.19 0.64 -15.76
N CYS A 198 -2.94 1.01 -15.51
CA CYS A 198 -2.33 2.19 -16.10
C CYS A 198 -0.81 2.04 -16.17
N ARG A 199 -0.17 2.81 -17.06
CA ARG A 199 1.25 2.75 -17.36
C ARG A 199 1.87 4.14 -17.34
N HIS A 200 3.15 4.20 -17.03
CA HIS A 200 3.94 5.40 -17.33
C HIS A 200 3.79 5.79 -18.80
N GLY A 201 3.49 7.05 -19.07
CA GLY A 201 3.30 7.59 -20.40
C GLY A 201 1.86 7.56 -20.93
N ASP A 202 0.91 6.96 -20.21
CA ASP A 202 -0.50 7.02 -20.59
C ASP A 202 -1.01 8.47 -20.58
N ASP A 203 -1.84 8.81 -21.56
CA ASP A 203 -2.57 10.08 -21.59
C ASP A 203 -3.86 9.94 -20.77
N ILE A 204 -4.00 10.77 -19.77
CA ILE A 204 -5.18 10.82 -18.90
C ILE A 204 -5.85 12.20 -19.08
N ASN A 205 -6.77 12.28 -20.02
CA ASN A 205 -7.52 13.51 -20.33
C ASN A 205 -6.61 14.70 -20.70
N GLY A 206 -5.52 14.44 -21.42
CA GLY A 206 -4.54 15.46 -21.82
C GLY A 206 -3.36 15.64 -20.88
N GLU A 207 -3.36 14.95 -19.73
CA GLU A 207 -2.26 14.93 -18.79
C GLU A 207 -1.46 13.62 -18.89
N THR A 208 -0.13 13.71 -18.95
CA THR A 208 0.71 12.52 -19.00
C THR A 208 0.84 11.87 -17.61
N LEU A 209 0.49 10.59 -17.54
CA LEU A 209 0.70 9.81 -16.32
C LEU A 209 2.19 9.47 -16.16
N ILE A 210 2.77 9.86 -15.02
CA ILE A 210 4.19 9.63 -14.74
C ILE A 210 4.34 8.69 -13.54
N ASN A 211 4.98 7.54 -13.77
CA ASN A 211 5.37 6.57 -12.74
C ASN A 211 4.27 6.25 -11.72
N PRO A 212 3.11 5.70 -12.14
CA PRO A 212 2.08 5.25 -11.21
C PRO A 212 2.61 4.13 -10.32
N SER A 213 2.32 4.16 -9.02
CA SER A 213 2.95 3.23 -8.07
C SER A 213 2.06 2.91 -6.86
N GLU A 214 2.48 3.24 -5.66
CA GLU A 214 1.81 2.91 -4.39
C GLU A 214 0.32 3.27 -4.42
N THR A 215 -0.50 2.25 -4.46
CA THR A 215 -1.94 2.35 -4.67
C THR A 215 -2.67 1.77 -3.47
N ILE A 216 -3.75 2.41 -3.11
CA ILE A 216 -4.64 1.97 -2.04
C ILE A 216 -6.03 1.69 -2.58
N ALA A 217 -6.75 0.77 -1.94
CA ALA A 217 -8.02 0.25 -2.42
C ALA A 217 -9.13 0.37 -1.38
N VAL A 218 -10.36 0.56 -1.84
CA VAL A 218 -11.57 0.46 -1.00
C VAL A 218 -12.75 -0.04 -1.82
N GLN A 219 -13.61 -0.86 -1.20
CA GLN A 219 -14.90 -1.21 -1.78
C GLN A 219 -15.96 -0.17 -1.42
N GLN A 220 -16.51 0.48 -2.42
CA GLN A 220 -17.55 1.51 -2.30
C GLN A 220 -18.91 0.92 -1.86
N ASN A 221 -19.86 1.79 -1.52
CA ASN A 221 -21.20 1.35 -1.08
C ASN A 221 -22.00 0.64 -2.17
N ASN A 222 -21.78 1.00 -3.42
CA ASN A 222 -22.38 0.35 -4.59
C ASN A 222 -21.72 -0.99 -4.99
N GLY A 223 -20.69 -1.42 -4.23
CA GLY A 223 -19.94 -2.65 -4.50
C GLY A 223 -18.73 -2.47 -5.42
N THR A 224 -18.60 -1.35 -6.11
CA THR A 224 -17.46 -1.03 -6.99
C THR A 224 -16.17 -0.90 -6.18
N ILE A 225 -15.06 -1.33 -6.75
CA ILE A 225 -13.75 -1.18 -6.15
C ILE A 225 -13.10 0.10 -6.67
N LEU A 226 -12.71 0.97 -5.76
CA LEU A 226 -11.94 2.18 -6.08
C LEU A 226 -10.48 1.95 -5.79
N PHE A 227 -9.61 2.25 -6.78
CA PHE A 227 -8.18 2.43 -6.59
C PHE A 227 -7.83 3.90 -6.61
N ASN A 228 -7.11 4.31 -5.58
CA ASN A 228 -6.53 5.64 -5.47
C ASN A 228 -5.02 5.51 -5.67
N ILE A 229 -4.54 5.97 -6.81
CA ILE A 229 -3.23 5.66 -7.36
C ILE A 229 -2.30 6.85 -7.15
N ARG A 230 -1.14 6.60 -6.55
CA ARG A 230 -0.01 7.53 -6.49
C ARG A 230 0.64 7.65 -7.86
N SER A 231 1.05 8.86 -8.23
CA SER A 231 1.87 9.10 -9.40
C SER A 231 2.87 10.23 -9.19
N GLU A 232 3.78 10.42 -10.14
CA GLU A 232 4.71 11.54 -10.20
C GLU A 232 4.31 12.55 -11.28
N SER A 233 3.03 12.51 -11.68
CA SER A 233 2.46 13.40 -12.69
C SER A 233 2.48 14.86 -12.25
N LEU A 234 2.79 15.77 -13.18
CA LEU A 234 2.99 17.20 -12.88
C LEU A 234 1.73 17.94 -12.43
N ILE A 235 0.57 17.33 -12.60
CA ILE A 235 -0.70 17.86 -12.09
C ILE A 235 -0.81 17.77 -10.55
N ASP A 236 0.04 16.98 -9.91
CA ASP A 236 0.05 16.78 -8.45
C ASP A 236 -1.31 16.38 -7.87
N ARG A 237 -1.99 15.42 -8.53
CA ARG A 237 -3.29 14.89 -8.11
C ARG A 237 -3.28 13.36 -8.10
N ARG A 238 -4.10 12.80 -7.21
CA ARG A 238 -4.31 11.33 -7.15
C ARG A 238 -5.11 10.88 -8.36
N LEU A 239 -4.65 9.79 -9.01
CA LEU A 239 -5.37 9.16 -10.09
C LEU A 239 -6.41 8.18 -9.54
N ILE A 240 -7.63 8.22 -10.05
CA ILE A 240 -8.75 7.38 -9.63
C ILE A 240 -9.11 6.39 -10.72
N ALA A 241 -9.22 5.11 -10.35
CA ALA A 241 -9.71 4.05 -11.21
C ALA A 241 -10.75 3.20 -10.48
N HIS A 242 -11.70 2.67 -11.23
CA HIS A 242 -12.78 1.82 -10.71
C HIS A 242 -12.84 0.49 -11.43
N SER A 243 -13.20 -0.57 -10.70
CA SER A 243 -13.46 -1.90 -11.25
C SER A 243 -14.66 -2.54 -10.54
N PRO A 244 -15.44 -3.39 -11.21
CA PRO A 244 -16.53 -4.12 -10.57
C PRO A 244 -16.05 -5.21 -9.61
N ASP A 245 -14.83 -5.71 -9.80
CA ASP A 245 -14.30 -6.89 -9.08
C ASP A 245 -12.88 -6.74 -8.54
N GLY A 246 -12.23 -5.60 -8.82
CA GLY A 246 -10.87 -5.27 -8.39
C GLY A 246 -9.75 -5.98 -9.16
N ALA A 247 -10.09 -6.72 -10.22
CA ALA A 247 -9.13 -7.45 -11.05
C ALA A 247 -9.24 -7.11 -12.54
N THR A 248 -10.45 -6.86 -13.01
CA THR A 248 -10.76 -6.67 -14.45
C THR A 248 -11.67 -5.47 -14.70
N ASN A 249 -11.86 -5.14 -15.98
CA ASN A 249 -12.77 -4.10 -16.43
C ASN A 249 -12.53 -2.74 -15.73
N TRP A 250 -11.29 -2.34 -15.64
CA TRP A 250 -10.92 -1.07 -15.04
C TRP A 250 -11.33 0.12 -15.90
N ASN A 251 -11.94 1.10 -15.25
CA ASN A 251 -12.27 2.39 -15.82
C ASN A 251 -11.48 3.48 -15.09
N ILE A 252 -10.58 4.15 -15.80
CA ILE A 252 -9.81 5.29 -15.28
C ILE A 252 -10.71 6.52 -15.34
N GLN A 253 -11.06 7.07 -14.18
CA GLN A 253 -11.89 8.25 -14.08
C GLN A 253 -11.11 9.53 -14.39
N GLY A 254 -9.82 9.57 -14.05
CA GLY A 254 -8.95 10.72 -14.17
C GLY A 254 -8.32 11.13 -12.84
N PHE A 255 -7.62 12.24 -12.87
CA PHE A 255 -7.06 12.85 -11.67
C PHE A 255 -8.16 13.55 -10.85
N ASP A 256 -8.13 13.39 -9.53
CA ASP A 256 -9.11 13.97 -8.62
C ASP A 256 -8.63 15.35 -8.14
N ASP A 257 -9.34 16.41 -8.50
CA ASP A 257 -8.96 17.79 -8.18
C ASP A 257 -8.87 18.08 -6.67
N ALA A 258 -9.62 17.32 -5.86
CA ALA A 258 -9.64 17.51 -4.41
C ALA A 258 -8.50 16.79 -3.69
N LEU A 259 -7.85 15.81 -4.33
CA LEU A 259 -6.86 14.96 -3.69
C LEU A 259 -5.44 15.30 -4.15
N LEU A 260 -4.71 16.06 -3.35
CA LEU A 260 -3.32 16.40 -3.61
C LEU A 260 -2.42 15.16 -3.62
N GLU A 261 -1.41 15.15 -4.49
CA GLU A 261 -0.40 14.10 -4.60
C GLU A 261 1.01 14.63 -4.38
N PRO A 262 1.50 14.62 -3.13
CA PRO A 262 2.87 15.05 -2.83
C PRO A 262 3.90 13.94 -3.04
N VAL A 263 3.65 13.03 -3.97
CA VAL A 263 4.48 11.85 -4.28
C VAL A 263 4.70 11.00 -3.03
N CYS A 264 3.59 10.60 -2.40
CA CYS A 264 3.62 9.83 -1.16
C CYS A 264 2.53 8.75 -1.13
N MET A 265 2.79 7.65 -0.41
CA MET A 265 1.73 6.71 -0.10
C MET A 265 0.61 7.39 0.70
N ALA A 266 -0.59 6.89 0.56
CA ALA A 266 -1.76 7.33 1.29
C ALA A 266 -2.41 6.15 2.02
N SER A 267 -3.49 6.41 2.74
CA SER A 267 -4.35 5.39 3.33
C SER A 267 -5.80 5.73 3.05
N ILE A 268 -6.61 4.70 2.81
CA ILE A 268 -8.04 4.83 2.58
C ILE A 268 -8.78 3.73 3.34
N LEU A 269 -9.90 4.07 3.94
CA LEU A 269 -10.75 3.08 4.59
C LEU A 269 -12.22 3.46 4.50
N LYS A 270 -13.07 2.46 4.52
CA LYS A 270 -14.51 2.64 4.65
C LYS A 270 -14.91 2.60 6.11
N SER A 271 -15.59 3.62 6.58
CA SER A 271 -16.09 3.72 7.96
C SER A 271 -17.09 2.59 8.25
N ASN A 272 -17.09 2.09 9.48
CA ASN A 272 -18.14 1.21 9.97
C ASN A 272 -19.41 1.96 10.39
N TYR A 273 -19.34 3.27 10.49
CA TYR A 273 -20.48 4.13 10.84
C TYR A 273 -21.18 4.63 9.57
N ASN A 274 -22.50 4.67 9.61
CA ASN A 274 -23.29 5.27 8.56
C ASN A 274 -23.40 6.79 8.80
N ASN A 275 -23.39 7.56 7.71
CA ASN A 275 -23.71 8.97 7.75
C ASN A 275 -25.25 9.20 7.84
N GLU A 276 -25.69 10.46 7.79
CA GLU A 276 -27.10 10.85 7.84
C GLU A 276 -27.95 10.23 6.72
N GLN A 277 -27.34 9.90 5.56
CA GLN A 277 -28.00 9.21 4.45
C GLN A 277 -27.96 7.69 4.57
N ASN A 278 -27.54 7.15 5.72
CA ASN A 278 -27.34 5.72 5.96
C ASN A 278 -26.27 5.06 5.05
N LEU A 279 -25.31 5.83 4.58
CA LEU A 279 -24.18 5.37 3.79
C LEU A 279 -22.91 5.36 4.63
N LYS A 280 -22.05 4.39 4.42
CA LYS A 280 -20.72 4.35 5.01
C LYS A 280 -19.81 5.35 4.31
N GLU A 281 -19.14 6.14 5.11
CA GLU A 281 -18.19 7.14 4.62
C GLU A 281 -16.84 6.53 4.29
N ILE A 282 -16.15 7.11 3.31
CA ILE A 282 -14.79 6.76 2.98
C ILE A 282 -13.87 7.85 3.52
N LEU A 283 -12.89 7.45 4.31
CA LEU A 283 -11.87 8.32 4.87
C LEU A 283 -10.58 8.15 4.07
N PHE A 284 -10.01 9.24 3.60
CA PHE A 284 -8.74 9.28 2.91
C PHE A 284 -7.72 10.08 3.72
N VAL A 285 -6.53 9.56 3.85
CA VAL A 285 -5.43 10.17 4.63
C VAL A 285 -4.17 10.18 3.80
N ASN A 286 -3.63 11.36 3.55
CA ASN A 286 -2.31 11.53 2.94
C ASN A 286 -1.65 12.83 3.43
N PRO A 287 -0.37 13.07 3.13
CA PRO A 287 0.20 14.42 3.26
C PRO A 287 -0.50 15.38 2.29
N ASP A 288 -0.89 16.55 2.80
CA ASP A 288 -1.60 17.60 2.07
C ASP A 288 -0.72 18.85 1.92
N ASN A 289 0.37 18.71 1.19
CA ASN A 289 1.29 19.79 0.96
C ASN A 289 2.07 19.61 -0.35
N LEU A 290 2.04 20.63 -1.19
CA LEU A 290 2.81 20.71 -2.44
C LEU A 290 4.01 21.67 -2.34
N GLU A 291 4.29 22.25 -1.18
CA GLU A 291 5.47 23.07 -0.98
C GLU A 291 6.73 22.20 -1.09
N ASN A 292 7.67 22.65 -1.90
CA ASN A 292 8.98 22.01 -2.01
C ASN A 292 9.88 22.56 -0.91
N ASP A 293 10.38 21.71 -0.03
CA ASP A 293 11.56 22.07 0.73
C ASP A 293 12.72 22.25 -0.24
N LEU A 294 13.38 23.42 -0.15
CA LEU A 294 14.53 23.81 -0.96
C LEU A 294 15.80 23.02 -0.60
N ILE A 295 15.69 21.70 -0.45
CA ILE A 295 16.87 20.86 -0.37
C ILE A 295 17.30 20.55 -1.80
N PRO A 296 18.45 21.08 -2.27
CA PRO A 296 18.93 20.82 -3.62
C PRO A 296 19.47 19.38 -3.71
N THR A 297 18.62 18.39 -3.68
CA THR A 297 19.02 16.99 -3.85
C THR A 297 19.06 16.56 -5.31
N GLY A 298 18.82 17.48 -6.27
CA GLY A 298 18.76 17.17 -7.70
C GLY A 298 17.64 16.21 -8.09
N ARG A 299 16.78 15.82 -7.15
CA ARG A 299 15.56 15.05 -7.39
C ARG A 299 14.38 16.00 -7.35
N ASN A 300 13.86 16.35 -8.50
CA ASN A 300 12.55 16.97 -8.59
C ASN A 300 11.56 16.06 -7.89
N LEU A 301 10.63 16.65 -7.08
CA LEU A 301 9.36 16.03 -6.72
C LEU A 301 9.27 15.28 -5.36
N ARG A 302 9.88 15.78 -4.29
CA ARG A 302 9.39 15.42 -2.95
C ARG A 302 8.98 16.66 -2.21
N HIS A 303 7.67 16.85 -2.14
CA HIS A 303 7.07 17.92 -1.35
C HIS A 303 7.22 17.66 0.15
N ASP A 304 7.18 18.70 0.96
CA ASP A 304 7.16 18.58 2.41
C ASP A 304 5.87 17.81 2.83
N ARG A 305 6.04 16.75 3.62
CA ARG A 305 4.96 15.82 3.95
C ARG A 305 4.24 16.25 5.22
N LYS A 306 3.36 17.24 5.10
CA LYS A 306 2.44 17.62 6.18
C LYS A 306 1.17 16.79 6.08
N LEU A 307 0.82 16.08 7.14
CA LEU A 307 -0.34 15.17 7.16
C LEU A 307 -1.66 15.95 7.13
N SER A 308 -2.57 15.51 6.26
CA SER A 308 -3.98 15.90 6.25
C SER A 308 -4.91 14.69 6.30
N LEU A 309 -6.11 14.90 6.80
CA LEU A 309 -7.21 13.95 6.76
C LEU A 309 -8.33 14.55 5.92
N ILE A 310 -8.65 13.90 4.81
CA ILE A 310 -9.75 14.27 3.94
C ILE A 310 -10.88 13.26 4.10
N HIS A 311 -12.09 13.76 4.28
CA HIS A 311 -13.31 12.99 4.35
C HIS A 311 -13.96 12.93 2.97
N ILE A 312 -14.08 11.73 2.41
CA ILE A 312 -14.74 11.48 1.13
C ILE A 312 -16.10 10.84 1.42
N SER A 313 -17.17 11.59 1.15
CA SER A 313 -18.53 11.04 1.19
C SER A 313 -18.96 10.60 -0.21
N GLU A 314 -19.49 9.38 -0.34
CA GLU A 314 -20.10 8.90 -1.59
C GLU A 314 -21.58 9.30 -1.68
N PRO A 315 -22.06 9.59 -2.86
CA PRO A 315 -21.48 10.18 -4.06
C PRO A 315 -21.93 11.63 -4.23
N THR A 316 -21.42 12.56 -3.51
CA THR A 316 -21.69 13.97 -3.80
C THR A 316 -20.46 14.61 -4.41
N ARG A 317 -20.39 14.65 -5.75
CA ARG A 317 -19.68 15.75 -6.38
C ARG A 317 -20.23 17.03 -5.76
N ARG A 318 -19.42 17.75 -5.01
CA ARG A 318 -19.72 19.16 -4.77
C ARG A 318 -19.67 19.82 -6.13
N THR A 319 -20.83 20.04 -6.74
CA THR A 319 -20.98 21.07 -7.76
C THR A 319 -20.79 22.39 -7.04
N THR A 320 -19.66 23.04 -7.29
CA THR A 320 -19.47 24.46 -6.99
C THR A 320 -20.45 25.28 -7.79
#